data_da2db161bb4ca9736fc7ddc5024db0b0
#
_entry.id   da2db161bb4ca9736fc7ddc5024db0b0
#
_cell.length_a   1.000
_cell.length_b   1.000
_cell.length_c   1.000
_cell.angle_alpha   90.00
_cell.angle_beta   90.00
_cell.angle_gamma   90.00
#
_symmetry.space_group_name_H-M   'P 1'
#
loop_
_entity.id
_entity.type
_entity.pdbx_description
1 polymer ?
#
loop_
_entity_poly.entity_id
_entity_poly.type
_entity_poly.pdbx_seq_one_letter_code
_entity_poly.pdbx_strand_id
1 'polypeptide(L)'
;MSEAQYPYANYMNILYDPLQLIDIQSLVNKCTDRWYNQTLCQVNESVVRLGILQGEYHWHKHDKEDEFFFTLTGKLLLDIEGSESIELNPLQGYVVPKGVVHKTRAPEKTVVLMIETAGIVPTGDA
;
A
#
# COMPACT_ATOMS: atom_id res chain seq x y z
N MET A 1 9.58 -16.73 8.31
CA MET A 1 9.01 -15.76 9.25
C MET A 1 7.59 -15.44 8.84
N SER A 2 6.66 -15.56 9.73
CA SER A 2 5.26 -15.30 9.40
C SER A 2 4.94 -13.81 9.43
N GLU A 3 3.85 -13.41 8.76
CA GLU A 3 3.39 -12.02 8.77
C GLU A 3 3.04 -11.54 10.18
N ALA A 4 2.68 -12.43 11.10
CA ALA A 4 2.38 -12.09 12.48
C ALA A 4 3.54 -11.41 13.20
N GLN A 5 4.75 -11.47 12.64
CA GLN A 5 5.93 -10.83 13.23
C GLN A 5 6.07 -9.36 12.80
N TYR A 6 5.30 -8.91 11.82
CA TYR A 6 5.30 -7.51 11.39
C TYR A 6 4.16 -6.76 12.06
N PRO A 7 4.37 -5.50 12.49
CA PRO A 7 3.36 -4.71 13.20
C PRO A 7 2.36 -4.05 12.26
N TYR A 8 1.92 -4.75 11.23
CA TYR A 8 1.02 -4.21 10.22
C TYR A 8 -0.31 -4.93 10.24
N ALA A 9 -1.40 -4.16 10.08
CA ALA A 9 -2.74 -4.70 9.91
C ALA A 9 -3.01 -4.86 8.41
N ASN A 10 -2.74 -6.02 7.86
CA ASN A 10 -2.94 -6.33 6.44
C ASN A 10 -4.20 -7.19 6.28
N TYR A 11 -5.21 -6.63 5.60
CA TYR A 11 -6.46 -7.32 5.31
C TYR A 11 -6.57 -7.55 3.81
N MET A 12 -6.49 -8.83 3.42
CA MET A 12 -6.46 -9.24 2.01
C MET A 12 -7.85 -9.48 1.42
N ASN A 13 -8.87 -9.57 2.27
CA ASN A 13 -10.25 -9.75 1.81
C ASN A 13 -10.73 -8.53 1.03
N ILE A 14 -11.49 -8.77 -0.03
CA ILE A 14 -12.10 -7.71 -0.83
C ILE A 14 -13.27 -7.14 -0.03
N LEU A 15 -13.18 -5.84 0.30
CA LEU A 15 -14.17 -5.21 1.16
C LEU A 15 -15.46 -4.83 0.42
N TYR A 16 -15.35 -4.44 -0.84
CA TYR A 16 -16.47 -3.98 -1.66
C TYR A 16 -16.64 -4.87 -2.89
N ASP A 17 -17.87 -5.35 -3.08
CA ASP A 17 -18.25 -6.08 -4.29
C ASP A 17 -18.54 -5.10 -5.44
N PRO A 18 -18.60 -5.59 -6.69
CA PRO A 18 -19.06 -4.75 -7.80
C PRO A 18 -20.42 -4.13 -7.48
N LEU A 19 -20.62 -2.91 -7.96
CA LEU A 19 -21.85 -2.13 -7.79
C LEU A 19 -22.07 -1.58 -6.36
N GLN A 20 -21.06 -1.70 -5.50
CA GLN A 20 -21.08 -1.08 -4.17
C GLN A 20 -20.26 0.22 -4.19
N LEU A 21 -20.76 1.23 -3.50
CA LEU A 21 -20.04 2.49 -3.34
C LEU A 21 -18.87 2.31 -2.37
N ILE A 22 -17.69 2.70 -2.80
CA ILE A 22 -16.49 2.69 -1.96
C ILE A 22 -16.34 4.05 -1.31
N ASP A 23 -16.37 4.08 0.02
CA ASP A 23 -16.23 5.31 0.80
C ASP A 23 -14.95 5.26 1.63
N ILE A 24 -13.88 5.83 1.08
CA ILE A 24 -12.57 5.83 1.73
C ILE A 24 -12.59 6.67 3.00
N GLN A 25 -13.27 7.81 2.99
CA GLN A 25 -13.29 8.69 4.17
C GLN A 25 -13.86 7.99 5.39
N SER A 26 -14.90 7.18 5.23
CA SER A 26 -15.47 6.45 6.36
C SER A 26 -14.50 5.43 6.94
N LEU A 27 -13.68 4.79 6.08
CA LEU A 27 -12.65 3.86 6.52
C LEU A 27 -11.54 4.59 7.28
N VAL A 28 -11.11 5.74 6.77
CA VAL A 28 -10.10 6.56 7.42
C VAL A 28 -10.57 7.01 8.80
N ASN A 29 -11.82 7.44 8.92
CA ASN A 29 -12.39 7.90 10.17
C ASN A 29 -12.46 6.82 11.24
N LYS A 30 -12.63 5.56 10.84
CA LYS A 30 -12.75 4.42 11.76
C LYS A 30 -11.41 3.78 12.10
N CYS A 31 -10.37 4.05 11.32
CA CYS A 31 -9.09 3.37 11.45
C CYS A 31 -8.37 3.81 12.72
N THR A 32 -8.00 2.85 13.56
CA THR A 32 -7.19 3.08 14.76
C THR A 32 -5.81 2.45 14.66
N ASP A 33 -5.56 1.68 13.61
CA ASP A 33 -4.26 1.06 13.38
C ASP A 33 -3.26 2.09 12.88
N ARG A 34 -2.02 1.95 13.32
CA ARG A 34 -0.95 2.84 12.87
C ARG A 34 -0.51 2.53 11.45
N TRP A 35 -0.55 1.26 11.05
CA TRP A 35 -0.25 0.82 9.68
C TRP A 35 -1.33 -0.14 9.22
N TYR A 36 -2.23 0.34 8.40
CA TYR A 36 -3.41 -0.38 7.96
C TYR A 36 -3.40 -0.52 6.44
N ASN A 37 -3.65 -1.72 5.95
CA ASN A 37 -3.69 -2.04 4.54
C ASN A 37 -4.89 -2.94 4.28
N GLN A 38 -5.80 -2.48 3.44
CA GLN A 38 -7.05 -3.19 3.13
C GLN A 38 -7.29 -3.26 1.65
N THR A 39 -7.56 -4.44 1.12
CA THR A 39 -8.01 -4.58 -0.26
C THR A 39 -9.44 -4.05 -0.35
N LEU A 40 -9.65 -3.05 -1.21
CA LEU A 40 -10.96 -2.43 -1.37
C LEU A 40 -11.82 -3.17 -2.38
N CYS A 41 -11.29 -3.40 -3.58
CA CYS A 41 -12.03 -3.99 -4.68
C CYS A 41 -11.09 -4.64 -5.68
N GLN A 42 -11.67 -5.39 -6.61
CA GLN A 42 -10.93 -6.02 -7.69
C GLN A 42 -11.42 -5.51 -9.04
N VAL A 43 -10.49 -5.22 -9.93
CA VAL A 43 -10.77 -4.81 -11.31
C VAL A 43 -9.97 -5.75 -12.20
N ASN A 44 -10.66 -6.69 -12.86
CA ASN A 44 -10.02 -7.77 -13.61
C ASN A 44 -9.01 -8.52 -12.73
N GLU A 45 -7.74 -8.56 -13.10
CA GLU A 45 -6.69 -9.25 -12.35
C GLU A 45 -5.99 -8.34 -11.33
N SER A 46 -6.38 -7.07 -11.29
CA SER A 46 -5.79 -6.11 -10.38
C SER A 46 -6.70 -5.86 -9.18
N VAL A 47 -6.08 -5.47 -8.07
CA VAL A 47 -6.79 -5.03 -6.88
C VAL A 47 -6.41 -3.59 -6.56
N VAL A 48 -7.36 -2.87 -5.97
CA VAL A 48 -7.13 -1.54 -5.41
C VAL A 48 -7.09 -1.70 -3.90
N ARG A 49 -6.00 -1.25 -3.30
CA ARG A 49 -5.77 -1.38 -1.86
C ARG A 49 -5.64 0.00 -1.24
N LEU A 50 -6.14 0.10 -0.03
CA LEU A 50 -6.06 1.33 0.76
C LEU A 50 -4.99 1.17 1.83
N GLY A 51 -4.05 2.11 1.86
CA GLY A 51 -3.10 2.22 2.95
C GLY A 51 -3.43 3.43 3.81
N ILE A 52 -3.55 3.22 5.11
CA ILE A 52 -3.64 4.31 6.10
C ILE A 52 -2.42 4.11 6.97
N LEU A 53 -1.41 4.93 6.74
CA LEU A 53 -0.04 4.61 7.12
C LEU A 53 0.57 5.69 8.00
N GLN A 54 1.31 5.27 9.02
CA GLN A 54 2.20 6.11 9.79
C GLN A 54 3.34 5.25 10.34
N GLY A 55 4.58 5.66 10.07
CA GLY A 55 5.75 4.89 10.45
C GLY A 55 6.50 4.36 9.25
N GLU A 56 7.09 3.19 9.37
CA GLU A 56 7.91 2.59 8.32
C GLU A 56 7.50 1.16 8.05
N TYR A 57 7.52 0.80 6.76
CA TYR A 57 7.44 -0.58 6.32
C TYR A 57 8.87 -1.14 6.20
N HIS A 58 9.04 -2.45 6.10
CA HIS A 58 10.35 -3.07 5.93
C HIS A 58 10.79 -3.07 4.46
N TRP A 59 12.10 -3.22 4.23
CA TRP A 59 12.63 -3.43 2.89
C TRP A 59 12.09 -4.74 2.32
N HIS A 60 11.58 -4.70 1.07
CA HIS A 60 11.03 -5.87 0.39
C HIS A 60 11.01 -5.66 -1.12
N LYS A 61 10.69 -6.72 -1.85
CA LYS A 61 10.51 -6.68 -3.30
C LYS A 61 9.39 -7.61 -3.72
N HIS A 62 8.89 -7.39 -4.92
CA HIS A 62 7.94 -8.29 -5.58
C HIS A 62 8.57 -8.74 -6.88
N ASP A 63 8.87 -10.04 -7.02
CA ASP A 63 9.66 -10.54 -8.14
C ASP A 63 8.94 -10.47 -9.48
N LYS A 64 7.61 -10.54 -9.48
CA LYS A 64 6.81 -10.69 -10.70
C LYS A 64 5.76 -9.60 -10.89
N GLU A 65 5.60 -8.70 -9.94
CA GLU A 65 4.54 -7.70 -9.97
C GLU A 65 5.11 -6.29 -9.87
N ASP A 66 4.56 -5.38 -10.68
CA ASP A 66 4.72 -3.96 -10.49
C ASP A 66 3.73 -3.51 -9.41
N GLU A 67 4.05 -2.40 -8.75
CA GLU A 67 3.21 -1.85 -7.71
C GLU A 67 3.05 -0.35 -7.91
N PHE A 68 1.80 0.13 -8.01
CA PHE A 68 1.50 1.55 -8.16
C PHE A 68 1.08 2.14 -6.82
N PHE A 69 1.69 3.26 -6.47
CA PHE A 69 1.35 4.04 -5.27
C PHE A 69 0.78 5.39 -5.68
N PHE A 70 -0.28 5.81 -5.01
CA PHE A 70 -0.89 7.11 -5.25
C PHE A 70 -1.32 7.73 -3.91
N THR A 71 -0.76 8.88 -3.57
CA THR A 71 -1.05 9.55 -2.31
C THR A 71 -2.33 10.37 -2.41
N LEU A 72 -3.25 10.16 -1.47
CA LEU A 72 -4.47 10.96 -1.36
C LEU A 72 -4.29 12.11 -0.38
N THR A 73 -3.77 11.82 0.81
CA THR A 73 -3.47 12.84 1.84
C THR A 73 -2.18 12.49 2.54
N GLY A 74 -1.52 13.49 3.10
CA GLY A 74 -0.26 13.29 3.80
C GLY A 74 0.94 13.29 2.86
N LYS A 75 1.93 12.47 3.17
CA LYS A 75 3.17 12.38 2.40
C LYS A 75 3.71 10.96 2.50
N LEU A 76 3.85 10.30 1.37
CA LEU A 76 4.47 8.98 1.29
C LEU A 76 5.90 9.11 0.79
N LEU A 77 6.83 8.48 1.49
CA LEU A 77 8.22 8.39 1.05
C LEU A 77 8.47 6.97 0.56
N LEU A 78 8.99 6.86 -0.65
CA LEU A 78 9.41 5.59 -1.25
C LEU A 78 10.93 5.55 -1.25
N ASP A 79 11.49 4.65 -0.46
CA ASP A 79 12.93 4.40 -0.45
C ASP A 79 13.23 3.30 -1.45
N ILE A 80 14.08 3.59 -2.41
CA ILE A 80 14.46 2.67 -3.49
C ILE A 80 15.92 2.31 -3.27
N GLU A 81 16.21 1.01 -3.19
CA GLU A 81 17.57 0.55 -3.01
C GLU A 81 18.48 1.07 -4.12
N GLY A 82 19.59 1.68 -3.73
CA GLY A 82 20.57 2.22 -4.68
C GLY A 82 20.19 3.54 -5.34
N SER A 83 19.13 4.19 -4.86
CA SER A 83 18.65 5.44 -5.42
C SER A 83 18.21 6.42 -4.33
N GLU A 84 17.88 7.63 -4.72
CA GLU A 84 17.32 8.61 -3.79
C GLU A 84 15.87 8.28 -3.47
N SER A 85 15.43 8.69 -2.28
CA SER A 85 14.02 8.54 -1.88
C SER A 85 13.13 9.40 -2.74
N ILE A 86 11.96 8.86 -3.07
CA ILE A 86 10.91 9.57 -3.81
C ILE A 86 9.87 10.04 -2.82
N GLU A 87 9.51 11.32 -2.90
CA GLU A 87 8.46 11.90 -2.07
C GLU A 87 7.18 12.05 -2.89
N LEU A 88 6.09 11.45 -2.40
CA LEU A 88 4.77 11.55 -3.03
C LEU A 88 3.86 12.41 -2.16
N ASN A 89 3.60 13.61 -2.63
CA ASN A 89 2.62 14.52 -2.04
C ASN A 89 1.21 14.17 -2.54
N PRO A 90 0.13 14.75 -1.97
CA PRO A 90 -1.22 14.45 -2.43
C PRO A 90 -1.37 14.61 -3.95
N LEU A 91 -2.06 13.65 -4.56
CA LEU A 91 -2.32 13.56 -5.99
C LEU A 91 -1.08 13.24 -6.85
N GLN A 92 -0.04 12.72 -6.22
CA GLN A 92 1.15 12.24 -6.93
C GLN A 92 1.25 10.73 -6.84
N GLY A 93 1.69 10.09 -7.91
CA GLY A 93 1.81 8.63 -7.99
C GLY A 93 3.14 8.18 -8.56
N TYR A 94 3.44 6.90 -8.35
CA TYR A 94 4.71 6.32 -8.77
C TYR A 94 4.57 4.80 -8.92
N VAL A 95 5.16 4.25 -9.97
CA VAL A 95 5.22 2.79 -10.15
C VAL A 95 6.58 2.28 -9.69
N VAL A 96 6.56 1.34 -8.75
CA VAL A 96 7.75 0.58 -8.38
C VAL A 96 7.75 -0.68 -9.23
N PRO A 97 8.74 -0.85 -10.15
CA PRO A 97 8.78 -2.01 -11.02
C PRO A 97 9.07 -3.29 -10.25
N LYS A 98 8.63 -4.41 -10.82
CA LYS A 98 8.97 -5.74 -10.28
C LYS A 98 10.48 -5.88 -10.10
N GLY A 99 10.88 -6.59 -9.07
CA GLY A 99 12.28 -6.87 -8.75
C GLY A 99 13.02 -5.76 -8.03
N VAL A 100 12.42 -4.58 -7.88
CA VAL A 100 13.07 -3.44 -7.21
C VAL A 100 12.86 -3.54 -5.71
N VAL A 101 13.95 -3.56 -4.96
CA VAL A 101 13.91 -3.56 -3.49
C VAL A 101 13.55 -2.16 -3.01
N HIS A 102 12.51 -2.07 -2.21
CA HIS A 102 11.98 -0.79 -1.76
C HIS A 102 11.33 -0.90 -0.38
N LYS A 103 11.07 0.25 0.22
CA LYS A 103 10.21 0.35 1.40
C LYS A 103 9.47 1.66 1.39
N THR A 104 8.35 1.71 2.12
CA THR A 104 7.54 2.91 2.28
C THR A 104 7.69 3.47 3.67
N ARG A 105 7.65 4.80 3.79
CA ARG A 105 7.66 5.51 5.07
C ARG A 105 6.62 6.60 5.03
N ALA A 106 5.96 6.82 6.16
CA ALA A 106 4.99 7.90 6.31
C ALA A 106 5.29 8.61 7.64
N PRO A 107 5.98 9.77 7.63
CA PRO A 107 6.30 10.48 8.86
C PRO A 107 5.08 10.95 9.63
N GLU A 108 3.99 11.20 8.91
CA GLU A 108 2.69 11.59 9.46
C GLU A 108 1.61 10.67 8.91
N LYS A 109 0.42 10.72 9.47
CA LYS A 109 -0.70 9.90 8.98
C LYS A 109 -0.94 10.22 7.51
N THR A 110 -0.85 9.20 6.66
CA THR A 110 -0.91 9.32 5.20
C THR A 110 -1.90 8.31 4.65
N VAL A 111 -2.71 8.74 3.71
CA VAL A 111 -3.68 7.88 3.04
C VAL A 111 -3.25 7.70 1.60
N VAL A 112 -3.07 6.44 1.20
CA VAL A 112 -2.61 6.10 -0.15
C VAL A 112 -3.50 5.04 -0.77
N LEU A 113 -3.54 5.03 -2.10
CA LEU A 113 -4.06 3.91 -2.87
C LEU A 113 -2.90 3.16 -3.49
N MET A 114 -3.02 1.84 -3.55
CA MET A 114 -2.09 0.97 -4.24
C MET A 114 -2.87 0.14 -5.24
N ILE A 115 -2.34 0.03 -6.45
CA ILE A 115 -2.94 -0.82 -7.49
C ILE A 115 -1.90 -1.86 -7.86
N GLU A 116 -2.27 -3.12 -7.77
CA GLU A 116 -1.36 -4.24 -7.94
C GLU A 116 -2.10 -5.51 -8.33
N THR A 117 -1.37 -6.52 -8.77
CA THR A 117 -1.96 -7.82 -9.10
C THR A 117 -2.54 -8.48 -7.85
N ALA A 118 -3.70 -9.13 -7.99
CA ALA A 118 -4.44 -9.72 -6.88
C ALA A 118 -3.63 -10.72 -6.04
N GLY A 119 -2.69 -11.44 -6.66
CA GLY A 119 -1.89 -12.45 -5.96
C GLY A 119 -0.63 -11.94 -5.29
N ILE A 120 -0.39 -10.63 -5.28
CA ILE A 120 0.82 -10.06 -4.69
C ILE A 120 0.86 -10.30 -3.18
N VAL A 121 2.05 -10.63 -2.66
CA VAL A 121 2.27 -10.80 -1.22
C VAL A 121 2.69 -9.45 -0.63
N PRO A 122 1.88 -8.81 0.23
CA PRO A 122 2.15 -7.44 0.69
C PRO A 122 3.51 -7.27 1.36
N THR A 123 3.95 -8.26 2.14
CA THR A 123 5.23 -8.21 2.86
C THR A 123 6.43 -8.52 1.99
N GLY A 124 6.22 -8.82 0.71
CA GLY A 124 7.28 -9.09 -0.24
C GLY A 124 7.57 -10.56 -0.44
N ASP A 125 8.31 -10.84 -1.51
CA ASP A 125 8.74 -12.19 -1.86
C ASP A 125 10.04 -12.54 -1.14
N ALA A 126 10.24 -13.81 -0.93
CA ALA A 126 11.46 -14.32 -0.29
C ALA A 126 12.69 -14.14 -1.20
#